data_5cafbb5b05b494f873ba22eab67a213b
#
_entry.id   5cafbb5b05b494f873ba22eab67a213b
#
_cell.length_a   1.000
_cell.length_b   1.000
_cell.length_c   1.000
_cell.angle_alpha   90.00
_cell.angle_beta   90.00
_cell.angle_gamma   90.00
#
_symmetry.space_group_name_H-M   'P 1'
#
loop_
_entity.id
_entity.type
_entity.pdbx_description
1 polymer ?
#
loop_
_entity_poly.entity_id
_entity_poly.type
_entity_poly.pdbx_seq_one_letter_code
_entity_poly.pdbx_strand_id
1 'polypeptide(L)'
;MEISSDLLMPRRKTRQIHVGNVAIGGGAPISVQSMTTTKTADVEGTLAQIYALAAAGADIVRCTCNEAAAAEGLARIVPRSPVPIVADIHFHYEMALAALEAGVHGLRLNPGNLRKESEIKLVASEAKDRGVPIRVGVNAGSLHPDLYKKYGGATPEALVESAKMELAYFEEVGFTDVKISVKASSVALMIAAYRLASETFDHPLHLGVTEAGPPPGGLVKGTAGIGTLLAEGIGDTIRYSLTADPVEEARAGRQLLEALGLRERKGLDLIACPSCGRAQVDVIAVAKEAQAALEDRNLPIQVAVMGCVVNGPGEARSADIGIAAGKQKGHLFIQGKIVRVVPESEMVAALVAEAERLVAEGVDARLAAADASAEAEAEADRRALLDEKGADPNASEVRVDRIRRRVGGTDGTERPRGATQEE
;
A
#
# COMPACT_ATOMS: atom_id res chain seq x y z
N MET A 1 -5.07 -16.26 1.18
CA MET A 1 -4.03 -16.50 0.14
C MET A 1 -3.17 -15.26 0.11
N GLU A 2 -1.90 -15.35 0.53
CA GLU A 2 -0.97 -14.24 0.42
C GLU A 2 -0.88 -13.81 -1.05
N ILE A 3 -1.01 -12.51 -1.31
CA ILE A 3 -0.71 -11.97 -2.63
C ILE A 3 0.79 -12.16 -2.83
N SER A 4 1.17 -13.10 -3.68
CA SER A 4 2.58 -13.41 -3.93
C SER A 4 3.17 -12.36 -4.87
N SER A 5 4.23 -11.69 -4.41
CA SER A 5 5.03 -10.80 -5.27
C SER A 5 5.70 -11.55 -6.43
N ASP A 6 5.68 -12.89 -6.42
CA ASP A 6 6.24 -13.74 -7.48
C ASP A 6 5.49 -13.61 -8.82
N LEU A 7 4.29 -12.99 -8.78
CA LEU A 7 3.53 -12.65 -10.00
C LEU A 7 4.03 -11.35 -10.66
N LEU A 8 4.84 -10.56 -9.99
CA LEU A 8 5.44 -9.34 -10.51
C LEU A 8 6.82 -9.65 -11.14
N MET A 9 7.34 -8.69 -11.90
CA MET A 9 8.71 -8.82 -12.39
C MET A 9 9.71 -8.80 -11.22
N PRO A 10 10.79 -9.60 -11.29
CA PRO A 10 11.82 -9.61 -10.24
C PRO A 10 12.38 -8.21 -10.01
N ARG A 11 12.56 -7.86 -8.74
CA ARG A 11 13.12 -6.57 -8.38
C ARG A 11 14.53 -6.40 -8.93
N ARG A 12 14.78 -5.23 -9.51
CA ARG A 12 16.09 -4.80 -10.00
C ARG A 12 17.14 -4.87 -8.87
N LYS A 13 18.31 -5.37 -9.17
CA LYS A 13 19.43 -5.33 -8.22
C LYS A 13 19.98 -3.91 -8.12
N THR A 14 20.07 -3.40 -6.91
CA THR A 14 20.59 -2.07 -6.60
C THR A 14 21.62 -2.14 -5.47
N ARG A 15 22.43 -1.10 -5.34
CA ARG A 15 23.23 -0.88 -4.11
C ARG A 15 22.28 -0.75 -2.93
N GLN A 16 22.77 -1.01 -1.72
CA GLN A 16 22.03 -0.72 -0.50
C GLN A 16 22.64 0.49 0.19
N ILE A 17 21.77 1.41 0.62
CA ILE A 17 22.11 2.54 1.49
C ILE A 17 21.21 2.52 2.72
N HIS A 18 21.52 3.32 3.74
CA HIS A 18 20.73 3.43 4.95
C HIS A 18 20.33 4.88 5.23
N VAL A 19 19.05 5.12 5.47
CA VAL A 19 18.55 6.40 6.01
C VAL A 19 18.20 6.14 7.47
N GLY A 20 19.09 6.49 8.37
CA GLY A 20 19.00 6.05 9.76
C GLY A 20 18.98 4.52 9.84
N ASN A 21 17.93 3.97 10.46
CA ASN A 21 17.74 2.52 10.59
C ASN A 21 16.97 1.89 9.41
N VAL A 22 16.58 2.66 8.39
CA VAL A 22 15.85 2.16 7.22
C VAL A 22 16.80 1.84 6.08
N ALA A 23 16.92 0.56 5.73
CA ALA A 23 17.65 0.09 4.55
C ALA A 23 16.87 0.39 3.27
N ILE A 24 17.54 0.85 2.22
CA ILE A 24 16.98 1.20 0.91
C ILE A 24 17.81 0.58 -0.19
N GLY A 25 17.19 -0.13 -1.11
CA GLY A 25 17.89 -0.90 -2.14
C GLY A 25 18.45 -2.22 -1.62
N GLY A 26 19.22 -2.93 -2.43
CA GLY A 26 19.83 -4.20 -2.06
C GLY A 26 18.84 -5.32 -1.71
N GLY A 27 17.60 -5.22 -2.19
CA GLY A 27 16.54 -6.18 -1.85
C GLY A 27 15.76 -5.85 -0.58
N ALA A 28 16.10 -4.79 0.15
CA ALA A 28 15.34 -4.35 1.34
C ALA A 28 13.87 -4.04 1.00
N PRO A 29 12.95 -4.12 1.97
CA PRO A 29 11.56 -3.73 1.77
C PRO A 29 11.43 -2.32 1.22
N ILE A 30 10.52 -2.11 0.26
CA ILE A 30 10.29 -0.79 -0.32
C ILE A 30 9.73 0.15 0.75
N SER A 31 10.40 1.29 0.96
CA SER A 31 10.00 2.25 1.99
C SER A 31 9.05 3.31 1.45
N VAL A 32 8.11 3.73 2.31
CA VAL A 32 7.22 4.87 2.07
C VAL A 32 7.80 6.10 2.72
N GLN A 33 8.03 7.14 1.93
CA GLN A 33 8.43 8.45 2.44
C GLN A 33 7.28 9.44 2.27
N SER A 34 7.02 10.28 3.28
CA SER A 34 6.16 11.45 3.15
C SER A 34 6.92 12.73 3.53
N MET A 35 6.23 13.86 3.56
CA MET A 35 6.85 15.16 3.83
C MET A 35 5.93 16.01 4.70
N THR A 36 6.50 16.71 5.68
CA THR A 36 5.74 17.66 6.49
C THR A 36 5.34 18.91 5.70
N THR A 37 4.21 19.47 6.04
CA THR A 37 3.69 20.77 5.53
C THR A 37 3.88 21.90 6.52
N THR A 38 4.20 21.60 7.77
CA THR A 38 4.51 22.56 8.82
C THR A 38 5.82 23.28 8.54
N LYS A 39 5.99 24.48 9.10
CA LYS A 39 7.30 25.13 9.16
C LYS A 39 8.17 24.35 10.13
N THR A 40 9.36 23.94 9.69
CA THR A 40 10.27 23.10 10.52
C THR A 40 10.73 23.81 11.78
N ALA A 41 10.72 25.15 11.82
CA ALA A 41 10.96 25.97 13.01
C ALA A 41 9.86 25.79 14.09
N ASP A 42 8.62 25.41 13.69
CA ASP A 42 7.58 24.98 14.61
C ASP A 42 7.78 23.52 14.99
N VAL A 43 8.62 23.29 16.00
CA VAL A 43 9.07 21.95 16.42
C VAL A 43 7.93 21.06 16.86
N GLU A 44 6.99 21.59 17.68
CA GLU A 44 5.91 20.77 18.24
C GLU A 44 4.86 20.43 17.17
N GLY A 45 4.49 21.40 16.34
CA GLY A 45 3.59 21.15 15.21
C GLY A 45 4.18 20.19 14.20
N THR A 46 5.49 20.28 13.91
CA THR A 46 6.18 19.37 13.00
C THR A 46 6.29 17.96 13.59
N LEU A 47 6.59 17.81 14.87
CA LEU A 47 6.62 16.50 15.53
C LEU A 47 5.24 15.85 15.55
N ALA A 48 4.19 16.58 15.87
CA ALA A 48 2.82 16.05 15.83
C ALA A 48 2.49 15.48 14.43
N GLN A 49 2.87 16.20 13.37
CA GLN A 49 2.68 15.72 12.00
C GLN A 49 3.55 14.50 11.67
N ILE A 50 4.81 14.47 12.13
CA ILE A 50 5.70 13.30 11.95
C ILE A 50 5.11 12.06 12.62
N TYR A 51 4.58 12.17 13.84
CA TYR A 51 3.93 11.06 14.53
C TYR A 51 2.70 10.56 13.76
N ALA A 52 1.87 11.46 13.24
CA ALA A 52 0.72 11.12 12.42
C ALA A 52 1.12 10.40 11.12
N LEU A 53 2.18 10.87 10.46
CA LEU A 53 2.72 10.25 9.25
C LEU A 53 3.29 8.85 9.51
N ALA A 54 4.02 8.68 10.61
CA ALA A 54 4.56 7.38 11.01
C ALA A 54 3.43 6.39 11.33
N ALA A 55 2.40 6.82 12.06
CA ALA A 55 1.22 6.02 12.34
C ALA A 55 0.45 5.62 11.06
N ALA A 56 0.45 6.48 10.04
CA ALA A 56 -0.15 6.22 8.73
C ALA A 56 0.70 5.32 7.82
N GLY A 57 1.90 4.90 8.26
CA GLY A 57 2.76 3.97 7.53
C GLY A 57 3.93 4.59 6.78
N ALA A 58 4.28 5.86 7.03
CA ALA A 58 5.53 6.43 6.54
C ALA A 58 6.73 5.82 7.29
N ASP A 59 7.68 5.29 6.54
CA ASP A 59 8.93 4.75 7.09
C ASP A 59 10.00 5.85 7.27
N ILE A 60 9.89 6.95 6.50
CA ILE A 60 10.83 8.08 6.48
C ILE A 60 10.02 9.37 6.30
N VAL A 61 10.38 10.43 7.01
CA VAL A 61 9.75 11.74 6.84
C VAL A 61 10.78 12.78 6.40
N ARG A 62 10.40 13.63 5.44
CA ARG A 62 11.20 14.74 4.95
C ARG A 62 10.68 16.06 5.49
N CYS A 63 11.57 16.88 6.03
CA CYS A 63 11.30 18.23 6.52
C CYS A 63 12.08 19.26 5.69
N THR A 64 11.51 20.43 5.44
CA THR A 64 12.19 21.53 4.72
C THR A 64 13.27 22.15 5.62
N CYS A 65 14.46 22.41 5.06
CA CYS A 65 15.51 23.18 5.72
C CYS A 65 16.01 24.29 4.78
N ASN A 66 15.33 25.42 4.83
CA ASN A 66 15.55 26.57 3.95
C ASN A 66 16.08 27.83 4.67
N GLU A 67 16.16 27.79 5.99
CA GLU A 67 16.61 28.89 6.85
C GLU A 67 17.20 28.35 8.16
N ALA A 68 17.98 29.19 8.87
CA ALA A 68 18.65 28.80 10.10
C ALA A 68 17.68 28.29 11.18
N ALA A 69 16.54 28.96 11.34
CA ALA A 69 15.51 28.56 12.31
C ALA A 69 14.97 27.13 12.00
N ALA A 70 14.92 26.72 10.74
CA ALA A 70 14.55 25.37 10.37
C ALA A 70 15.64 24.34 10.76
N ALA A 71 16.93 24.69 10.60
CA ALA A 71 18.04 23.84 11.04
C ALA A 71 18.05 23.68 12.57
N GLU A 72 17.84 24.75 13.33
CA GLU A 72 17.67 24.71 14.79
C GLU A 72 16.47 23.86 15.20
N GLY A 73 15.36 23.95 14.42
CA GLY A 73 14.20 23.10 14.58
C GLY A 73 14.52 21.63 14.39
N LEU A 74 15.28 21.27 13.33
CA LEU A 74 15.72 19.90 13.07
C LEU A 74 16.53 19.32 14.22
N ALA A 75 17.45 20.09 14.83
CA ALA A 75 18.26 19.62 15.97
C ALA A 75 17.38 19.19 17.18
N ARG A 76 16.16 19.76 17.30
CA ARG A 76 15.19 19.41 18.34
C ARG A 76 14.22 18.33 17.91
N ILE A 77 13.94 18.20 16.61
CA ILE A 77 13.02 17.23 16.03
C ILE A 77 13.68 15.85 15.92
N VAL A 78 14.89 15.79 15.37
CA VAL A 78 15.59 14.52 15.05
C VAL A 78 15.65 13.55 16.24
N PRO A 79 16.09 13.94 17.45
CA PRO A 79 16.18 13.01 18.57
C PRO A 79 14.83 12.54 19.13
N ARG A 80 13.73 13.21 18.73
CA ARG A 80 12.36 12.89 19.20
C ARG A 80 11.51 12.19 18.14
N SER A 81 12.00 12.09 16.92
CA SER A 81 11.26 11.50 15.80
C SER A 81 11.19 9.98 15.91
N PRO A 82 10.01 9.35 15.71
CA PRO A 82 9.87 7.90 15.69
C PRO A 82 10.42 7.27 14.40
N VAL A 83 10.70 8.08 13.38
CA VAL A 83 11.20 7.64 12.06
C VAL A 83 12.36 8.52 11.60
N PRO A 84 13.24 8.04 10.72
CA PRO A 84 14.33 8.83 10.17
C PRO A 84 13.86 10.11 9.48
N ILE A 85 14.61 11.19 9.69
CA ILE A 85 14.36 12.51 9.12
C ILE A 85 15.33 12.80 7.98
N VAL A 86 14.77 13.26 6.85
CA VAL A 86 15.53 13.76 5.68
C VAL A 86 15.35 15.27 5.59
N ALA A 87 16.43 16.03 5.50
CA ALA A 87 16.36 17.46 5.25
C ALA A 87 16.25 17.76 3.75
N ASP A 88 15.29 18.61 3.39
CA ASP A 88 15.09 19.08 2.02
C ASP A 88 15.80 20.42 1.80
N ILE A 89 16.89 20.38 1.06
CA ILE A 89 17.75 21.53 0.79
C ILE A 89 17.43 22.11 -0.59
N HIS A 90 17.24 23.43 -0.64
CA HIS A 90 16.85 24.09 -1.89
C HIS A 90 18.02 24.89 -2.52
N PHE A 91 18.39 26.04 -1.96
CA PHE A 91 19.29 26.98 -2.64
C PHE A 91 20.63 27.21 -1.93
N HIS A 92 20.71 26.93 -0.64
CA HIS A 92 21.84 27.30 0.22
C HIS A 92 22.52 26.05 0.77
N TYR A 93 23.77 25.83 0.38
CA TYR A 93 24.55 24.69 0.85
C TYR A 93 24.82 24.73 2.37
N GLU A 94 24.86 25.96 2.95
CA GLU A 94 25.02 26.17 4.39
C GLU A 94 23.88 25.49 5.17
N MET A 95 22.69 25.43 4.59
CA MET A 95 21.55 24.74 5.21
C MET A 95 21.73 23.22 5.18
N ALA A 96 22.43 22.69 4.19
CA ALA A 96 22.79 21.27 4.17
C ALA A 96 23.79 20.94 5.30
N LEU A 97 24.81 21.80 5.49
CA LEU A 97 25.80 21.63 6.56
C LEU A 97 25.12 21.75 7.94
N ALA A 98 24.28 22.75 8.14
CA ALA A 98 23.53 22.92 9.39
C ALA A 98 22.56 21.76 9.67
N ALA A 99 21.92 21.19 8.63
CA ALA A 99 21.08 20.00 8.78
C ALA A 99 21.90 18.76 9.16
N LEU A 100 23.12 18.59 8.59
CA LEU A 100 24.03 17.53 8.99
C LEU A 100 24.48 17.68 10.45
N GLU A 101 24.76 18.90 10.91
CA GLU A 101 25.06 19.18 12.31
C GLU A 101 23.87 18.89 13.24
N ALA A 102 22.66 19.14 12.77
CA ALA A 102 21.42 18.79 13.48
C ALA A 102 21.18 17.28 13.58
N GLY A 103 21.99 16.45 12.92
CA GLY A 103 21.95 14.98 12.99
C GLY A 103 20.89 14.33 12.11
N VAL A 104 20.48 14.95 10.99
CA VAL A 104 19.53 14.34 10.07
C VAL A 104 20.05 13.04 9.47
N HIS A 105 19.14 12.16 9.12
CA HIS A 105 19.47 10.82 8.62
C HIS A 105 19.61 10.74 7.09
N GLY A 106 19.38 11.85 6.40
CA GLY A 106 19.56 11.95 4.96
C GLY A 106 19.37 13.38 4.46
N LEU A 107 19.90 13.67 3.29
CA LEU A 107 19.70 14.94 2.60
C LEU A 107 18.96 14.73 1.27
N ARG A 108 18.22 15.71 0.85
CA ARG A 108 17.73 15.83 -0.53
C ARG A 108 18.31 17.08 -1.15
N LEU A 109 19.06 16.92 -2.24
CA LEU A 109 19.55 18.00 -3.09
C LEU A 109 18.79 18.01 -4.42
N ASN A 110 18.64 19.22 -4.99
CA ASN A 110 18.08 19.39 -6.33
C ASN A 110 19.16 20.01 -7.23
N PRO A 111 19.64 19.29 -8.27
CA PRO A 111 20.67 19.78 -9.18
C PRO A 111 20.29 21.08 -9.89
N GLY A 112 18.99 21.31 -10.08
CA GLY A 112 18.49 22.57 -10.64
C GLY A 112 18.65 23.78 -9.74
N ASN A 113 18.81 23.59 -8.45
CA ASN A 113 18.85 24.65 -7.42
C ASN A 113 20.26 24.90 -6.86
N LEU A 114 20.99 23.84 -6.53
CA LEU A 114 22.42 23.89 -6.15
C LEU A 114 23.24 23.61 -7.40
N ARG A 115 23.98 24.61 -7.88
CA ARG A 115 24.66 24.56 -9.18
C ARG A 115 26.16 24.68 -9.12
N LYS A 116 26.72 25.17 -8.00
CA LYS A 116 28.15 25.31 -7.85
C LYS A 116 28.77 24.00 -7.41
N GLU A 117 29.63 23.46 -8.27
CA GLU A 117 30.33 22.22 -8.07
C GLU A 117 31.06 22.15 -6.71
N SER A 118 31.76 23.22 -6.33
CA SER A 118 32.49 23.28 -5.06
C SER A 118 31.58 23.15 -3.83
N GLU A 119 30.36 23.73 -3.88
CA GLU A 119 29.39 23.65 -2.81
C GLU A 119 28.80 22.23 -2.74
N ILE A 120 28.51 21.61 -3.89
CA ILE A 120 28.01 20.22 -3.96
C ILE A 120 29.06 19.23 -3.39
N LYS A 121 30.31 19.37 -3.81
CA LYS A 121 31.42 18.54 -3.32
C LYS A 121 31.65 18.69 -1.82
N LEU A 122 31.56 19.92 -1.29
CA LEU A 122 31.68 20.16 0.15
C LEU A 122 30.58 19.44 0.91
N VAL A 123 29.29 19.59 0.49
CA VAL A 123 28.16 18.90 1.14
C VAL A 123 28.32 17.39 1.05
N ALA A 124 28.76 16.86 -0.09
CA ALA A 124 28.99 15.43 -0.27
C ALA A 124 30.11 14.88 0.63
N SER A 125 31.19 15.64 0.80
CA SER A 125 32.28 15.27 1.71
C SER A 125 31.83 15.23 3.16
N GLU A 126 31.13 16.26 3.62
CA GLU A 126 30.57 16.31 4.98
C GLU A 126 29.53 15.21 5.24
N ALA A 127 28.69 14.90 4.25
CA ALA A 127 27.73 13.82 4.34
C ALA A 127 28.44 12.44 4.43
N LYS A 128 29.51 12.25 3.65
CA LYS A 128 30.35 11.05 3.68
C LYS A 128 30.96 10.83 5.07
N ASP A 129 31.58 11.86 5.65
CA ASP A 129 32.24 11.76 6.94
C ASP A 129 31.26 11.43 8.09
N ARG A 130 29.98 11.76 7.91
CA ARG A 130 28.90 11.48 8.86
C ARG A 130 28.09 10.24 8.52
N GLY A 131 28.34 9.56 7.39
CA GLY A 131 27.59 8.40 6.93
C GLY A 131 26.13 8.73 6.57
N VAL A 132 25.84 9.96 6.11
CA VAL A 132 24.51 10.44 5.78
C VAL A 132 24.27 10.35 4.27
N PRO A 133 23.32 9.57 3.78
CA PRO A 133 23.05 9.42 2.36
C PRO A 133 22.41 10.67 1.75
N ILE A 134 22.66 10.88 0.46
CA ILE A 134 22.08 11.99 -0.30
C ILE A 134 21.12 11.45 -1.35
N ARG A 135 19.97 12.11 -1.52
CA ARG A 135 19.10 11.91 -2.69
C ARG A 135 19.31 13.00 -3.71
N VAL A 136 19.80 12.62 -4.90
CA VAL A 136 19.76 13.44 -6.10
C VAL A 136 18.32 13.51 -6.59
N GLY A 137 17.72 14.69 -6.53
CA GLY A 137 16.29 14.88 -6.79
C GLY A 137 16.01 15.71 -8.03
N VAL A 138 16.15 15.13 -9.21
CA VAL A 138 15.84 15.79 -10.50
C VAL A 138 14.31 15.90 -10.67
N ASN A 139 13.85 17.08 -11.04
CA ASN A 139 12.46 17.35 -11.42
C ASN A 139 12.41 17.98 -12.82
N ALA A 140 11.45 17.57 -13.65
CA ALA A 140 11.24 18.12 -14.98
C ALA A 140 11.06 19.65 -14.99
N GLY A 141 10.38 20.20 -13.98
CA GLY A 141 10.13 21.64 -13.84
C GLY A 141 11.34 22.47 -13.40
N SER A 142 12.42 21.85 -12.92
CA SER A 142 13.66 22.54 -12.49
C SER A 142 14.90 22.01 -13.18
N LEU A 143 14.77 21.48 -14.39
CA LEU A 143 15.87 20.99 -15.21
C LEU A 143 16.84 22.14 -15.55
N HIS A 144 18.16 21.84 -15.62
CA HIS A 144 19.16 22.82 -15.98
C HIS A 144 18.87 23.41 -17.39
N PRO A 145 18.94 24.75 -17.58
CA PRO A 145 18.60 25.38 -18.86
C PRO A 145 19.36 24.82 -20.05
N ASP A 146 20.63 24.44 -19.88
CA ASP A 146 21.44 23.87 -20.97
C ASP A 146 20.94 22.50 -21.40
N LEU A 147 20.51 21.65 -20.44
CA LEU A 147 19.90 20.38 -20.76
C LEU A 147 18.53 20.55 -21.42
N TYR A 148 17.73 21.51 -20.92
CA TYR A 148 16.47 21.84 -21.54
C TYR A 148 16.64 22.28 -23.01
N LYS A 149 17.65 23.11 -23.27
CA LYS A 149 17.99 23.54 -24.64
C LYS A 149 18.55 22.40 -25.50
N LYS A 150 19.45 21.58 -24.94
CA LYS A 150 20.07 20.44 -25.64
C LYS A 150 19.05 19.42 -26.11
N TYR A 151 18.04 19.11 -25.29
CA TYR A 151 17.04 18.06 -25.56
C TYR A 151 15.71 18.63 -26.11
N GLY A 152 15.57 19.94 -26.21
CA GLY A 152 14.33 20.60 -26.67
C GLY A 152 13.18 20.53 -25.67
N GLY A 153 13.49 20.21 -24.37
CA GLY A 153 12.51 20.08 -23.31
C GLY A 153 12.92 19.12 -22.20
N ALA A 154 12.00 18.84 -21.32
CA ALA A 154 12.16 17.80 -20.31
C ALA A 154 11.86 16.44 -20.96
N THR A 155 12.90 15.71 -21.34
CA THR A 155 12.83 14.34 -21.87
C THR A 155 13.41 13.33 -20.87
N PRO A 156 13.17 12.02 -21.03
CA PRO A 156 13.80 11.00 -20.19
C PRO A 156 15.31 11.13 -20.14
N GLU A 157 15.95 11.36 -21.30
CA GLU A 157 17.39 11.51 -21.45
C GLU A 157 17.91 12.76 -20.71
N ALA A 158 17.19 13.89 -20.82
CA ALA A 158 17.56 15.12 -20.11
C ALA A 158 17.53 14.95 -18.58
N LEU A 159 16.51 14.26 -18.07
CA LEU A 159 16.37 13.98 -16.63
C LEU A 159 17.46 13.05 -16.14
N VAL A 160 17.79 11.99 -16.87
CA VAL A 160 18.84 11.05 -16.53
C VAL A 160 20.22 11.69 -16.66
N GLU A 161 20.48 12.49 -17.68
CA GLU A 161 21.74 13.24 -17.82
C GLU A 161 21.96 14.22 -16.65
N SER A 162 20.90 14.92 -16.22
CA SER A 162 20.95 15.80 -15.05
C SER A 162 21.40 15.04 -13.78
N ALA A 163 20.87 13.82 -13.58
CA ALA A 163 21.31 12.98 -12.47
C ALA A 163 22.77 12.52 -12.62
N LYS A 164 23.23 12.18 -13.84
CA LYS A 164 24.62 11.80 -14.10
C LYS A 164 25.61 12.92 -13.78
N MET A 165 25.26 14.15 -14.15
CA MET A 165 26.13 15.30 -13.86
C MET A 165 26.36 15.49 -12.36
N GLU A 166 25.32 15.35 -11.54
CA GLU A 166 25.46 15.48 -10.09
C GLU A 166 26.22 14.32 -9.48
N LEU A 167 25.98 13.11 -9.95
CA LEU A 167 26.70 11.92 -9.50
C LEU A 167 28.21 12.03 -9.78
N ALA A 168 28.61 12.63 -10.90
CA ALA A 168 30.01 12.84 -11.22
C ALA A 168 30.73 13.67 -10.15
N TYR A 169 30.08 14.71 -9.60
CA TYR A 169 30.65 15.50 -8.50
C TYR A 169 30.81 14.70 -7.22
N PHE A 170 29.88 13.78 -6.94
CA PHE A 170 29.96 12.90 -5.78
C PHE A 170 31.05 11.85 -5.93
N GLU A 171 31.23 11.30 -7.12
CA GLU A 171 32.28 10.34 -7.43
C GLU A 171 33.69 10.93 -7.22
N GLU A 172 33.90 12.22 -7.57
CA GLU A 172 35.16 12.90 -7.38
C GLU A 172 35.61 13.02 -5.91
N VAL A 173 34.64 13.07 -4.97
CA VAL A 173 34.90 13.03 -3.53
C VAL A 173 34.75 11.63 -2.93
N GLY A 174 34.52 10.61 -3.77
CA GLY A 174 34.34 9.22 -3.37
C GLY A 174 33.11 9.00 -2.50
N PHE A 175 32.04 9.75 -2.76
CA PHE A 175 30.75 9.59 -2.08
C PHE A 175 29.83 8.68 -2.88
N THR A 176 29.36 7.58 -2.28
CA THR A 176 28.61 6.51 -2.97
C THR A 176 27.21 6.28 -2.41
N ASP A 177 26.90 6.81 -1.23
CA ASP A 177 25.62 6.58 -0.55
C ASP A 177 24.50 7.47 -1.11
N VAL A 178 24.17 7.22 -2.35
CA VAL A 178 23.23 8.03 -3.14
C VAL A 178 22.02 7.23 -3.55
N LYS A 179 20.85 7.86 -3.49
CA LYS A 179 19.63 7.43 -4.18
C LYS A 179 19.19 8.50 -5.17
N ILE A 180 18.49 8.08 -6.24
CA ILE A 180 18.13 8.96 -7.35
C ILE A 180 16.62 9.07 -7.50
N SER A 181 16.14 10.25 -7.87
CA SER A 181 14.77 10.43 -8.35
C SER A 181 14.74 11.31 -9.59
N VAL A 182 13.99 10.90 -10.61
CA VAL A 182 13.77 11.61 -11.88
C VAL A 182 12.26 11.80 -12.06
N LYS A 183 11.74 12.88 -11.48
CA LYS A 183 10.30 13.11 -11.34
C LYS A 183 9.75 14.04 -12.42
N ALA A 184 8.53 13.74 -12.85
CA ALA A 184 7.72 14.61 -13.71
C ALA A 184 6.26 14.60 -13.25
N SER A 185 5.49 15.63 -13.65
CA SER A 185 4.04 15.68 -13.46
C SER A 185 3.30 14.85 -14.52
N SER A 186 3.90 14.68 -15.71
CA SER A 186 3.44 13.72 -16.72
C SER A 186 3.81 12.31 -16.30
N VAL A 187 2.80 11.47 -16.12
CA VAL A 187 2.97 10.05 -15.73
C VAL A 187 3.78 9.29 -16.77
N ALA A 188 3.48 9.49 -18.06
CA ALA A 188 4.20 8.83 -19.15
C ALA A 188 5.68 9.20 -19.18
N LEU A 189 6.00 10.50 -19.04
CA LEU A 189 7.38 10.97 -18.97
C LEU A 189 8.10 10.39 -17.74
N MET A 190 7.44 10.40 -16.59
CA MET A 190 7.98 9.82 -15.35
C MET A 190 8.32 8.35 -15.51
N ILE A 191 7.41 7.53 -16.05
CA ILE A 191 7.64 6.10 -16.29
C ILE A 191 8.84 5.91 -17.25
N ALA A 192 8.87 6.61 -18.39
CA ALA A 192 9.96 6.50 -19.34
C ALA A 192 11.32 6.92 -18.73
N ALA A 193 11.36 8.00 -17.94
CA ALA A 193 12.56 8.47 -17.28
C ALA A 193 13.09 7.46 -16.24
N TYR A 194 12.21 6.84 -15.45
CA TYR A 194 12.64 5.82 -14.48
C TYR A 194 13.05 4.50 -15.11
N ARG A 195 12.45 4.08 -16.22
CA ARG A 195 12.92 2.93 -17.00
C ARG A 195 14.35 3.19 -17.48
N LEU A 196 14.60 4.33 -18.11
CA LEU A 196 15.95 4.71 -18.54
C LEU A 196 16.93 4.84 -17.36
N ALA A 197 16.51 5.43 -16.24
CA ALA A 197 17.32 5.51 -15.03
C ALA A 197 17.65 4.12 -14.46
N SER A 198 16.71 3.19 -14.54
CA SER A 198 16.90 1.82 -14.06
C SER A 198 17.94 1.02 -14.86
N GLU A 199 18.08 1.32 -16.13
CA GLU A 199 19.09 0.74 -17.03
C GLU A 199 20.46 1.44 -16.89
N THR A 200 20.42 2.71 -16.47
CA THR A 200 21.61 3.58 -16.43
C THR A 200 22.38 3.48 -15.12
N PHE A 201 21.67 3.36 -13.99
CA PHE A 201 22.25 3.45 -12.65
C PHE A 201 22.04 2.14 -11.88
N ASP A 202 22.98 1.78 -11.00
CA ASP A 202 22.82 0.72 -10.00
C ASP A 202 22.38 1.26 -8.62
N HIS A 203 22.17 2.56 -8.50
CA HIS A 203 21.70 3.25 -7.31
C HIS A 203 20.22 2.95 -7.02
N PRO A 204 19.78 3.00 -5.75
CA PRO A 204 18.38 2.94 -5.40
C PRO A 204 17.57 4.07 -6.02
N LEU A 205 16.34 3.76 -6.48
CA LEU A 205 15.45 4.71 -7.11
C LEU A 205 14.29 5.09 -6.17
N HIS A 206 14.09 6.41 -6.02
CA HIS A 206 12.97 6.97 -5.26
C HIS A 206 11.87 7.44 -6.20
N LEU A 207 10.79 6.65 -6.29
CA LEU A 207 9.69 6.89 -7.23
C LEU A 207 8.72 7.96 -6.73
N GLY A 208 8.11 8.65 -7.66
CA GLY A 208 6.99 9.56 -7.39
C GLY A 208 6.64 10.44 -8.58
N VAL A 209 5.35 10.65 -8.78
CA VAL A 209 4.83 11.70 -9.68
C VAL A 209 4.86 13.01 -8.90
N THR A 210 5.48 14.07 -9.46
CA THR A 210 5.48 15.39 -8.82
C THR A 210 4.22 16.15 -9.19
N GLU A 211 3.69 16.96 -8.24
CA GLU A 211 2.54 17.84 -8.50
C GLU A 211 1.33 17.07 -9.08
N ALA A 212 1.02 15.92 -8.48
CA ALA A 212 -0.05 15.06 -9.00
C ALA A 212 -1.45 15.70 -8.88
N GLY A 213 -1.62 16.63 -7.94
CA GLY A 213 -2.88 17.33 -7.68
C GLY A 213 -3.71 16.71 -6.56
N PRO A 214 -4.95 17.19 -6.35
CA PRO A 214 -5.81 16.69 -5.27
C PRO A 214 -6.39 15.30 -5.61
N PRO A 215 -6.81 14.53 -4.58
CA PRO A 215 -7.63 13.35 -4.77
C PRO A 215 -8.97 13.68 -5.47
N PRO A 216 -9.58 12.75 -6.25
CA PRO A 216 -9.06 11.43 -6.57
C PRO A 216 -8.03 11.43 -7.71
N GLY A 217 -7.94 12.52 -8.52
CA GLY A 217 -7.09 12.58 -9.70
C GLY A 217 -5.60 12.39 -9.39
N GLY A 218 -5.11 13.00 -8.31
CA GLY A 218 -3.74 12.86 -7.84
C GLY A 218 -3.39 11.44 -7.42
N LEU A 219 -4.31 10.74 -6.76
CA LEU A 219 -4.15 9.33 -6.40
C LEU A 219 -4.03 8.46 -7.65
N VAL A 220 -4.90 8.67 -8.65
CA VAL A 220 -4.86 7.91 -9.92
C VAL A 220 -3.52 8.10 -10.62
N LYS A 221 -3.02 9.34 -10.74
CA LYS A 221 -1.72 9.62 -11.36
C LYS A 221 -0.56 8.99 -10.58
N GLY A 222 -0.55 9.16 -9.26
CA GLY A 222 0.47 8.59 -8.38
C GLY A 222 0.51 7.07 -8.47
N THR A 223 -0.65 6.42 -8.37
CA THR A 223 -0.79 4.96 -8.44
C THR A 223 -0.40 4.43 -9.82
N ALA A 224 -0.83 5.07 -10.91
CA ALA A 224 -0.46 4.67 -12.26
C ALA A 224 1.06 4.76 -12.49
N GLY A 225 1.71 5.86 -12.07
CA GLY A 225 3.15 6.03 -12.26
C GLY A 225 3.97 5.10 -11.38
N ILE A 226 3.71 5.10 -10.08
CA ILE A 226 4.47 4.31 -9.10
C ILE A 226 4.17 2.83 -9.27
N GLY A 227 2.89 2.46 -9.38
CA GLY A 227 2.45 1.06 -9.48
C GLY A 227 2.99 0.34 -10.71
N THR A 228 2.99 1.02 -11.88
CA THR A 228 3.58 0.47 -13.11
C THR A 228 5.05 0.11 -12.92
N LEU A 229 5.85 1.03 -12.37
CA LEU A 229 7.28 0.78 -12.16
C LEU A 229 7.55 -0.29 -11.12
N LEU A 230 6.78 -0.31 -10.03
CA LEU A 230 6.89 -1.36 -9.02
C LEU A 230 6.55 -2.74 -9.57
N ALA A 231 5.53 -2.85 -10.43
CA ALA A 231 5.18 -4.10 -11.11
C ALA A 231 6.28 -4.58 -12.07
N GLU A 232 7.07 -3.66 -12.61
CA GLU A 232 8.26 -3.91 -13.44
C GLU A 232 9.54 -4.16 -12.60
N GLY A 233 9.43 -4.26 -11.28
CA GLY A 233 10.57 -4.48 -10.38
C GLY A 233 11.45 -3.23 -10.18
N ILE A 234 11.00 -2.05 -10.59
CA ILE A 234 11.72 -0.79 -10.51
C ILE A 234 11.23 0.03 -9.32
N GLY A 235 12.16 0.39 -8.41
CA GLY A 235 11.88 1.26 -7.26
C GLY A 235 12.24 0.65 -5.92
N ASP A 236 12.84 1.47 -5.06
CA ASP A 236 13.32 1.08 -3.74
C ASP A 236 12.71 1.90 -2.61
N THR A 237 12.19 3.07 -2.93
CA THR A 237 11.42 3.94 -2.02
C THR A 237 10.43 4.77 -2.82
N ILE A 238 9.28 5.08 -2.23
CA ILE A 238 8.18 5.78 -2.92
C ILE A 238 7.71 7.00 -2.14
N ARG A 239 7.14 7.99 -2.87
CA ARG A 239 6.41 9.10 -2.27
C ARG A 239 5.27 9.55 -3.19
N TYR A 240 4.06 9.52 -2.69
CA TYR A 240 2.93 10.23 -3.29
C TYR A 240 3.08 11.75 -3.08
N SER A 241 2.54 12.56 -4.00
CA SER A 241 2.64 14.02 -3.99
C SER A 241 1.25 14.58 -4.24
N LEU A 242 0.44 14.66 -3.20
CA LEU A 242 -0.96 15.07 -3.28
C LEU A 242 -1.14 16.51 -2.79
N THR A 243 -2.11 17.20 -3.34
CA THR A 243 -2.64 18.45 -2.77
C THR A 243 -3.73 18.08 -1.75
N ALA A 244 -3.31 17.50 -0.61
CA ALA A 244 -4.16 16.97 0.46
C ALA A 244 -3.35 16.90 1.77
N ASP A 245 -3.96 16.41 2.86
CA ASP A 245 -3.23 16.08 4.08
C ASP A 245 -2.14 15.04 3.77
N PRO A 246 -0.88 15.26 4.18
CA PRO A 246 0.21 14.33 3.89
C PRO A 246 0.04 12.94 4.53
N VAL A 247 -0.84 12.79 5.50
CA VAL A 247 -1.26 11.48 6.04
C VAL A 247 -1.89 10.61 4.95
N GLU A 248 -2.67 11.21 4.03
CA GLU A 248 -3.23 10.48 2.88
C GLU A 248 -2.16 9.97 1.92
N GLU A 249 -1.05 10.72 1.75
CA GLU A 249 0.10 10.27 0.94
C GLU A 249 0.75 9.02 1.53
N ALA A 250 0.95 8.99 2.85
CA ALA A 250 1.54 7.86 3.56
C ALA A 250 0.64 6.62 3.47
N ARG A 251 -0.67 6.78 3.70
CA ARG A 251 -1.66 5.71 3.57
C ARG A 251 -1.70 5.14 2.15
N ALA A 252 -1.79 6.01 1.13
CA ALA A 252 -1.83 5.58 -0.27
C ALA A 252 -0.56 4.81 -0.66
N GLY A 253 0.63 5.27 -0.21
CA GLY A 253 1.88 4.57 -0.45
C GLY A 253 1.90 3.20 0.21
N ARG A 254 1.45 3.08 1.45
CA ARG A 254 1.36 1.82 2.18
C ARG A 254 0.38 0.86 1.53
N GLN A 255 -0.83 1.32 1.21
CA GLN A 255 -1.86 0.53 0.55
C GLN A 255 -1.43 0.02 -0.82
N LEU A 256 -0.73 0.83 -1.62
CA LEU A 256 -0.19 0.39 -2.91
C LEU A 256 0.78 -0.78 -2.75
N LEU A 257 1.72 -0.69 -1.79
CA LEU A 257 2.69 -1.75 -1.55
C LEU A 257 2.04 -3.04 -1.04
N GLU A 258 1.03 -2.92 -0.19
CA GLU A 258 0.24 -4.05 0.32
C GLU A 258 -0.61 -4.69 -0.80
N ALA A 259 -1.24 -3.88 -1.64
CA ALA A 259 -2.03 -4.36 -2.79
C ALA A 259 -1.19 -5.10 -3.83
N LEU A 260 0.09 -4.73 -3.98
CA LEU A 260 1.04 -5.41 -4.86
C LEU A 260 1.77 -6.60 -4.19
N GLY A 261 1.50 -6.90 -2.92
CA GLY A 261 2.21 -7.94 -2.17
C GLY A 261 3.69 -7.62 -1.89
N LEU A 262 4.09 -6.35 -2.00
CA LEU A 262 5.47 -5.89 -1.78
C LEU A 262 5.76 -5.52 -0.31
N ARG A 263 4.73 -5.42 0.50
CA ARG A 263 4.77 -5.25 1.95
C ARG A 263 3.68 -6.09 2.59
N GLU A 264 3.95 -6.63 3.76
CA GLU A 264 2.98 -7.34 4.57
C GLU A 264 1.82 -6.40 4.94
N ARG A 265 0.61 -6.91 4.82
CA ARG A 265 -0.62 -6.18 5.19
C ARG A 265 -0.68 -6.02 6.70
N LYS A 266 -0.92 -4.80 7.14
CA LYS A 266 -1.09 -4.48 8.57
C LYS A 266 -2.52 -4.11 8.96
N GLY A 267 -3.39 -3.90 7.98
CA GLY A 267 -4.76 -3.47 8.20
C GLY A 267 -5.77 -4.21 7.35
N LEU A 268 -7.01 -3.74 7.42
CA LEU A 268 -8.14 -4.25 6.67
C LEU A 268 -7.93 -4.12 5.16
N ASP A 269 -8.21 -5.21 4.44
CA ASP A 269 -8.42 -5.18 2.98
C ASP A 269 -9.86 -5.52 2.67
N LEU A 270 -10.60 -4.55 2.15
CA LEU A 270 -12.01 -4.71 1.84
C LEU A 270 -12.21 -5.04 0.35
N ILE A 271 -12.73 -6.23 0.07
CA ILE A 271 -13.19 -6.63 -1.25
C ILE A 271 -14.70 -6.43 -1.30
N ALA A 272 -15.17 -5.50 -2.13
CA ALA A 272 -16.61 -5.29 -2.31
C ALA A 272 -17.01 -5.39 -3.78
N CYS A 273 -18.13 -6.05 -4.05
CA CYS A 273 -18.63 -6.09 -5.42
C CYS A 273 -19.15 -4.69 -5.82
N PRO A 274 -19.04 -4.30 -7.12
CA PRO A 274 -19.41 -2.95 -7.58
C PRO A 274 -20.92 -2.71 -7.61
N SER A 275 -21.73 -3.68 -7.12
CA SER A 275 -23.19 -3.72 -7.25
C SER A 275 -23.65 -3.94 -8.70
N CYS A 276 -24.81 -4.55 -8.88
CA CYS A 276 -25.47 -4.75 -10.19
C CYS A 276 -26.95 -5.05 -9.98
N GLY A 277 -27.72 -5.27 -11.05
CA GLY A 277 -29.14 -5.62 -10.97
C GLY A 277 -29.50 -6.90 -10.20
N ARG A 278 -28.50 -7.69 -9.78
CA ARG A 278 -28.66 -8.87 -8.92
C ARG A 278 -28.50 -8.58 -7.43
N ALA A 279 -28.04 -7.38 -7.06
CA ALA A 279 -27.83 -7.01 -5.67
C ALA A 279 -29.17 -7.08 -4.89
N GLN A 280 -29.12 -7.66 -3.71
CA GLN A 280 -30.27 -7.84 -2.83
C GLN A 280 -30.33 -6.79 -1.72
N VAL A 281 -29.24 -6.02 -1.58
CA VAL A 281 -29.04 -4.95 -0.58
C VAL A 281 -28.34 -3.76 -1.24
N ASP A 282 -28.31 -2.62 -0.58
CA ASP A 282 -27.41 -1.51 -0.93
C ASP A 282 -25.97 -1.87 -0.54
N VAL A 283 -25.25 -2.49 -1.47
CA VAL A 283 -23.86 -2.94 -1.28
C VAL A 283 -22.95 -1.79 -0.91
N ILE A 284 -23.18 -0.60 -1.48
CA ILE A 284 -22.34 0.58 -1.23
C ILE A 284 -22.46 1.02 0.22
N ALA A 285 -23.71 1.04 0.74
CA ALA A 285 -23.96 1.37 2.14
C ALA A 285 -23.33 0.33 3.08
N VAL A 286 -23.58 -0.96 2.84
CA VAL A 286 -23.05 -2.07 3.65
C VAL A 286 -21.52 -2.09 3.64
N ALA A 287 -20.87 -1.89 2.48
CA ALA A 287 -19.42 -1.86 2.38
C ALA A 287 -18.81 -0.67 3.15
N LYS A 288 -19.42 0.52 3.05
CA LYS A 288 -18.98 1.70 3.82
C LYS A 288 -19.13 1.51 5.32
N GLU A 289 -20.25 0.94 5.76
CA GLU A 289 -20.51 0.64 7.17
C GLU A 289 -19.51 -0.40 7.70
N ALA A 290 -19.27 -1.47 6.95
CA ALA A 290 -18.28 -2.49 7.29
C ALA A 290 -16.87 -1.90 7.35
N GLN A 291 -16.49 -1.06 6.38
CA GLN A 291 -15.21 -0.38 6.37
C GLN A 291 -15.04 0.51 7.62
N ALA A 292 -16.01 1.38 7.90
CA ALA A 292 -15.97 2.26 9.06
C ALA A 292 -15.91 1.49 10.39
N ALA A 293 -16.62 0.36 10.48
CA ALA A 293 -16.64 -0.45 11.70
C ALA A 293 -15.35 -1.25 11.93
N LEU A 294 -14.57 -1.55 10.88
CA LEU A 294 -13.38 -2.40 10.94
C LEU A 294 -12.06 -1.62 10.83
N GLU A 295 -12.06 -0.41 10.22
CA GLU A 295 -10.85 0.34 9.90
C GLU A 295 -10.01 0.67 11.14
N ASP A 296 -10.64 1.12 12.23
CA ASP A 296 -9.96 1.49 13.47
C ASP A 296 -9.47 0.28 14.29
N ARG A 297 -9.87 -0.94 13.92
CA ARG A 297 -9.55 -2.17 14.65
C ARG A 297 -8.19 -2.76 14.26
N ASN A 298 -7.57 -2.25 13.19
CA ASN A 298 -6.27 -2.72 12.68
C ASN A 298 -6.17 -4.25 12.51
N LEU A 299 -7.24 -4.87 12.03
CA LEU A 299 -7.28 -6.31 11.79
C LEU A 299 -6.57 -6.62 10.46
N PRO A 300 -5.48 -7.43 10.44
CA PRO A 300 -4.73 -7.74 9.23
C PRO A 300 -5.42 -8.84 8.40
N ILE A 301 -6.68 -8.62 8.03
CA ILE A 301 -7.52 -9.59 7.33
C ILE A 301 -8.11 -9.01 6.05
N GLN A 302 -8.44 -9.92 5.13
CA GLN A 302 -9.20 -9.61 3.93
C GLN A 302 -10.68 -9.90 4.17
N VAL A 303 -11.51 -8.86 4.06
CA VAL A 303 -12.97 -8.94 4.29
C VAL A 303 -13.71 -8.74 2.97
N ALA A 304 -14.68 -9.58 2.70
CA ALA A 304 -15.49 -9.48 1.48
C ALA A 304 -16.94 -9.05 1.79
N VAL A 305 -17.45 -8.06 1.03
CA VAL A 305 -18.87 -7.65 1.05
C VAL A 305 -19.47 -7.85 -0.34
N MET A 306 -20.40 -8.82 -0.44
CA MET A 306 -20.98 -9.24 -1.70
C MET A 306 -22.49 -9.02 -1.74
N GLY A 307 -22.98 -8.38 -2.79
CA GLY A 307 -24.40 -8.00 -2.94
C GLY A 307 -25.34 -9.13 -3.32
N CYS A 308 -24.85 -10.32 -3.64
CA CYS A 308 -25.69 -11.48 -3.93
C CYS A 308 -24.96 -12.80 -3.65
N VAL A 309 -25.73 -13.87 -3.42
CA VAL A 309 -25.18 -15.21 -3.16
C VAL A 309 -24.79 -15.98 -4.43
N VAL A 310 -25.10 -15.46 -5.61
CA VAL A 310 -24.86 -16.19 -6.87
C VAL A 310 -23.37 -16.30 -7.17
N ASN A 311 -22.66 -15.19 -7.17
CA ASN A 311 -21.22 -15.15 -7.46
C ASN A 311 -20.38 -14.83 -6.21
N GLY A 312 -21.01 -14.22 -5.19
CA GLY A 312 -20.31 -13.69 -4.02
C GLY A 312 -19.36 -14.67 -3.34
N PRO A 313 -19.85 -15.85 -2.91
CA PRO A 313 -18.97 -16.83 -2.24
C PRO A 313 -17.87 -17.39 -3.14
N GLY A 314 -18.06 -17.41 -4.44
CA GLY A 314 -17.08 -17.88 -5.41
C GLY A 314 -15.96 -16.87 -5.68
N GLU A 315 -16.33 -15.60 -5.92
CA GLU A 315 -15.40 -14.50 -6.20
C GLU A 315 -14.64 -14.08 -4.94
N ALA A 316 -15.26 -14.19 -3.78
CA ALA A 316 -14.67 -13.85 -2.49
C ALA A 316 -14.04 -15.05 -1.74
N ARG A 317 -13.85 -16.18 -2.40
CA ARG A 317 -13.29 -17.41 -1.78
C ARG A 317 -11.90 -17.19 -1.21
N SER A 318 -11.13 -16.27 -1.76
CA SER A 318 -9.78 -15.92 -1.28
C SER A 318 -9.80 -15.02 -0.04
N ALA A 319 -10.93 -14.36 0.27
CA ALA A 319 -11.05 -13.55 1.47
C ALA A 319 -11.05 -14.42 2.73
N ASP A 320 -10.43 -13.91 3.80
CA ASP A 320 -10.42 -14.61 5.08
C ASP A 320 -11.83 -14.79 5.63
N ILE A 321 -12.64 -13.74 5.50
CA ILE A 321 -14.04 -13.71 5.91
C ILE A 321 -14.86 -12.83 4.95
N GLY A 322 -16.14 -13.10 4.84
CA GLY A 322 -17.03 -12.22 4.09
C GLY A 322 -18.50 -12.46 4.34
N ILE A 323 -19.32 -11.56 3.80
CA ILE A 323 -20.76 -11.66 3.82
C ILE A 323 -21.34 -11.49 2.43
N ALA A 324 -22.25 -12.38 2.06
CA ALA A 324 -22.99 -12.33 0.80
C ALA A 324 -24.48 -12.12 1.05
N ALA A 325 -25.06 -11.06 0.47
CA ALA A 325 -26.47 -10.76 0.64
C ALA A 325 -27.38 -11.71 -0.12
N GLY A 326 -28.45 -12.17 0.53
CA GLY A 326 -29.59 -12.84 -0.03
C GLY A 326 -30.87 -12.04 0.27
N LYS A 327 -32.05 -12.57 -0.10
CA LYS A 327 -33.32 -11.92 0.22
C LYS A 327 -33.51 -11.80 1.75
N GLN A 328 -33.38 -10.57 2.28
CA GLN A 328 -33.52 -10.24 3.71
C GLN A 328 -32.56 -11.02 4.64
N LYS A 329 -31.46 -11.57 4.10
CA LYS A 329 -30.50 -12.39 4.83
C LYS A 329 -29.09 -12.13 4.36
N GLY A 330 -28.13 -12.22 5.28
CA GLY A 330 -26.69 -12.25 5.02
C GLY A 330 -26.13 -13.65 5.23
N HIS A 331 -25.35 -14.13 4.27
CA HIS A 331 -24.62 -15.39 4.38
C HIS A 331 -23.18 -15.06 4.77
N LEU A 332 -22.82 -15.26 6.02
CA LEU A 332 -21.45 -15.10 6.52
C LEU A 332 -20.64 -16.33 6.11
N PHE A 333 -19.45 -16.10 5.58
CA PHE A 333 -18.56 -17.18 5.12
C PHE A 333 -17.11 -16.91 5.55
N ILE A 334 -16.36 -18.00 5.78
CA ILE A 334 -14.92 -18.01 6.03
C ILE A 334 -14.29 -18.83 4.92
N GLN A 335 -13.33 -18.24 4.18
CA GLN A 335 -12.66 -18.86 3.02
C GLN A 335 -13.62 -19.56 2.05
N GLY A 336 -14.76 -18.90 1.75
CA GLY A 336 -15.78 -19.38 0.84
C GLY A 336 -16.77 -20.38 1.44
N LYS A 337 -16.59 -20.88 2.67
CA LYS A 337 -17.52 -21.77 3.36
C LYS A 337 -18.51 -20.95 4.18
N ILE A 338 -19.82 -21.13 3.93
CA ILE A 338 -20.87 -20.47 4.71
C ILE A 338 -20.86 -21.05 6.12
N VAL A 339 -20.66 -20.17 7.12
CA VAL A 339 -20.58 -20.52 8.54
C VAL A 339 -21.82 -20.08 9.32
N ARG A 340 -22.54 -19.07 8.82
CA ARG A 340 -23.74 -18.54 9.49
C ARG A 340 -24.65 -17.81 8.52
N VAL A 341 -25.95 -17.82 8.79
CA VAL A 341 -26.95 -17.00 8.10
C VAL A 341 -27.58 -16.06 9.12
N VAL A 342 -27.60 -14.76 8.81
CA VAL A 342 -28.10 -13.71 9.69
C VAL A 342 -29.17 -12.85 8.99
N PRO A 343 -30.05 -12.15 9.72
CA PRO A 343 -30.93 -11.14 9.14
C PRO A 343 -30.12 -10.01 8.48
N GLU A 344 -30.69 -9.36 7.47
CA GLU A 344 -30.04 -8.24 6.77
C GLU A 344 -29.60 -7.13 7.73
N SER A 345 -30.43 -6.80 8.72
CA SER A 345 -30.11 -5.78 9.74
C SER A 345 -28.93 -6.10 10.65
N GLU A 346 -28.50 -7.35 10.69
CA GLU A 346 -27.39 -7.81 11.54
C GLU A 346 -26.11 -8.09 10.76
N MET A 347 -26.12 -7.90 9.43
CA MET A 347 -25.03 -8.31 8.55
C MET A 347 -23.67 -7.73 8.97
N VAL A 348 -23.60 -6.41 9.16
CA VAL A 348 -22.33 -5.74 9.51
C VAL A 348 -21.90 -6.11 10.92
N ALA A 349 -22.82 -6.11 11.89
CA ALA A 349 -22.50 -6.49 13.28
C ALA A 349 -21.98 -7.92 13.36
N ALA A 350 -22.61 -8.87 12.64
CA ALA A 350 -22.17 -10.25 12.60
C ALA A 350 -20.79 -10.41 11.92
N LEU A 351 -20.56 -9.67 10.82
CA LEU A 351 -19.27 -9.65 10.11
C LEU A 351 -18.14 -9.16 11.01
N VAL A 352 -18.37 -8.04 11.73
CA VAL A 352 -17.40 -7.45 12.66
C VAL A 352 -17.08 -8.41 13.81
N ALA A 353 -18.10 -8.95 14.46
CA ALA A 353 -17.91 -9.88 15.56
C ALA A 353 -17.16 -11.16 15.16
N GLU A 354 -17.43 -11.66 13.96
CA GLU A 354 -16.76 -12.86 13.45
C GLU A 354 -15.32 -12.56 13.00
N ALA A 355 -15.08 -11.37 12.42
CA ALA A 355 -13.73 -10.91 12.07
C ALA A 355 -12.81 -10.82 13.30
N GLU A 356 -13.30 -10.29 14.41
CA GLU A 356 -12.56 -10.25 15.68
C GLU A 356 -12.25 -11.65 16.21
N ARG A 357 -13.21 -12.55 16.14
CA ARG A 357 -13.01 -13.96 16.56
C ARG A 357 -11.99 -14.67 15.66
N LEU A 358 -12.08 -14.43 14.34
CA LEU A 358 -11.16 -15.03 13.38
C LEU A 358 -9.70 -14.65 13.69
N VAL A 359 -9.46 -13.39 14.01
CA VAL A 359 -8.11 -12.91 14.38
C VAL A 359 -7.66 -13.48 15.72
N ALA A 360 -8.57 -13.62 16.69
CA ALA A 360 -8.25 -14.11 18.03
C ALA A 360 -8.03 -15.63 18.09
N GLU A 361 -8.81 -16.40 17.35
CA GLU A 361 -8.88 -17.86 17.46
C GLU A 361 -8.22 -18.59 16.27
N GLY A 362 -8.08 -17.93 15.13
CA GLY A 362 -7.56 -18.49 13.89
C GLY A 362 -8.65 -19.14 13.00
N VAL A 363 -8.34 -19.26 11.71
CA VAL A 363 -9.28 -19.77 10.67
C VAL A 363 -9.74 -21.21 10.97
N ASP A 364 -8.80 -22.10 11.26
CA ASP A 364 -9.11 -23.53 11.48
C ASP A 364 -10.04 -23.74 12.67
N ALA A 365 -9.81 -23.03 13.78
CA ALA A 365 -10.65 -23.10 14.96
C ALA A 365 -12.07 -22.60 14.67
N ARG A 366 -12.20 -21.50 13.89
CA ARG A 366 -13.50 -20.95 13.52
C ARG A 366 -14.27 -21.84 12.55
N LEU A 367 -13.60 -22.47 11.60
CA LEU A 367 -14.22 -23.44 10.70
C LEU A 367 -14.69 -24.69 11.46
N ALA A 368 -13.89 -25.21 12.38
CA ALA A 368 -14.27 -26.33 13.25
C ALA A 368 -15.47 -26.00 14.16
N ALA A 369 -15.50 -24.80 14.73
CA ALA A 369 -16.64 -24.33 15.53
C ALA A 369 -17.91 -24.20 14.71
N ALA A 370 -17.83 -23.73 13.45
CA ALA A 370 -18.96 -23.65 12.55
C ALA A 370 -19.51 -25.04 12.17
N ASP A 371 -18.63 -26.01 11.94
CA ASP A 371 -19.01 -27.40 11.68
C ASP A 371 -19.74 -28.02 12.89
N ALA A 372 -19.18 -27.86 14.09
CA ALA A 372 -19.81 -28.34 15.30
C ALA A 372 -21.19 -27.70 15.57
N SER A 373 -21.35 -26.41 15.27
CA SER A 373 -22.63 -25.71 15.36
C SER A 373 -23.65 -26.27 14.38
N ALA A 374 -23.24 -26.47 13.12
CA ALA A 374 -24.11 -27.05 12.08
C ALA A 374 -24.56 -28.48 12.40
N GLU A 375 -23.66 -29.29 12.95
CA GLU A 375 -23.98 -30.66 13.43
C GLU A 375 -24.97 -30.64 14.60
N ALA A 376 -24.77 -29.72 15.57
CA ALA A 376 -25.67 -29.56 16.69
C ALA A 376 -27.07 -29.11 16.29
N GLU A 377 -27.17 -28.14 15.34
CA GLU A 377 -28.45 -27.70 14.75
C GLU A 377 -29.16 -28.86 14.03
N ALA A 378 -28.42 -29.61 13.21
CA ALA A 378 -28.98 -30.75 12.48
C ALA A 378 -29.48 -31.87 13.43
N GLU A 379 -28.78 -32.09 14.54
CA GLU A 379 -29.21 -33.05 15.56
C GLU A 379 -30.44 -32.57 16.36
N ALA A 380 -30.50 -31.25 16.66
CA ALA A 380 -31.64 -30.64 17.32
C ALA A 380 -32.89 -30.73 16.42
N ASP A 381 -32.76 -30.42 15.12
CA ASP A 381 -33.83 -30.55 14.13
C ASP A 381 -34.30 -32.02 14.00
N ARG A 382 -33.37 -32.96 14.02
CA ARG A 382 -33.68 -34.40 14.01
C ARG A 382 -34.47 -34.80 15.22
N ARG A 383 -34.13 -34.35 16.43
CA ARG A 383 -34.84 -34.64 17.70
C ARG A 383 -36.26 -34.02 17.64
N ALA A 384 -36.37 -32.76 17.24
CA ALA A 384 -37.65 -32.08 17.12
C ALA A 384 -38.60 -32.80 16.13
N LEU A 385 -38.08 -33.32 15.01
CA LEU A 385 -38.83 -34.13 14.06
C LEU A 385 -39.28 -35.49 14.58
N LEU A 386 -38.48 -36.11 15.47
CA LEU A 386 -38.83 -37.37 16.10
C LEU A 386 -39.90 -37.17 17.19
N ASP A 387 -39.83 -36.04 17.91
CA ASP A 387 -40.83 -35.67 18.93
C ASP A 387 -42.21 -35.30 18.32
N GLU A 388 -42.21 -34.60 17.17
CA GLU A 388 -43.48 -34.24 16.45
C GLU A 388 -44.23 -35.43 15.81
N LYS A 389 -43.50 -36.50 15.45
CA LYS A 389 -44.02 -37.58 14.62
C LYS A 389 -43.95 -38.95 15.25
N GLY A 390 -44.24 -39.17 16.47
CA GLY A 390 -44.34 -40.55 17.04
C GLY A 390 -43.95 -41.67 16.05
N ALA A 391 -42.67 -41.92 15.91
CA ALA A 391 -42.01 -43.06 15.31
C ALA A 391 -42.49 -43.61 13.93
N ASP A 392 -42.08 -42.97 12.82
CA ASP A 392 -41.87 -43.71 11.58
C ASP A 392 -40.40 -43.53 11.12
N PRO A 393 -39.54 -44.57 11.26
CA PRO A 393 -38.12 -44.47 10.94
C PRO A 393 -37.80 -44.23 9.46
N ASN A 394 -38.71 -44.52 8.54
CA ASN A 394 -38.48 -44.40 7.09
C ASN A 394 -38.83 -43.04 6.52
N ALA A 395 -39.58 -42.19 7.23
CA ALA A 395 -39.88 -40.83 6.79
C ALA A 395 -38.71 -39.87 6.95
N SER A 396 -37.68 -40.22 7.70
CA SER A 396 -36.54 -39.36 8.05
C SER A 396 -35.45 -39.27 6.98
N GLU A 397 -35.19 -40.33 6.21
CA GLU A 397 -34.12 -40.36 5.24
C GLU A 397 -34.36 -39.44 4.01
N VAL A 398 -35.58 -39.35 3.53
CA VAL A 398 -35.92 -38.53 2.36
C VAL A 398 -35.83 -37.02 2.63
N ARG A 399 -35.98 -36.60 3.90
CA ARG A 399 -35.91 -35.19 4.30
C ARG A 399 -34.51 -34.76 4.70
N VAL A 400 -33.70 -35.66 5.26
CA VAL A 400 -32.27 -35.42 5.52
C VAL A 400 -31.50 -35.21 4.21
N ASP A 401 -31.84 -35.94 3.15
CA ASP A 401 -31.26 -35.72 1.82
C ASP A 401 -31.67 -34.37 1.20
N ARG A 402 -32.89 -33.86 1.49
CA ARG A 402 -33.28 -32.50 1.11
C ARG A 402 -32.55 -31.41 1.88
N ILE A 403 -32.24 -31.63 3.15
CA ILE A 403 -31.48 -30.71 4.00
C ILE A 403 -30.00 -30.74 3.60
N ARG A 404 -29.42 -31.92 3.37
CA ARG A 404 -28.04 -32.05 2.82
C ARG A 404 -27.88 -31.34 1.48
N ARG A 405 -28.88 -31.41 0.57
CA ARG A 405 -28.87 -30.65 -0.69
C ARG A 405 -29.05 -29.14 -0.53
N ARG A 406 -29.57 -28.66 0.61
CA ARG A 406 -29.67 -27.22 0.92
C ARG A 406 -28.45 -26.65 1.59
N VAL A 407 -27.68 -27.45 2.32
CA VAL A 407 -26.49 -27.04 3.09
C VAL A 407 -25.20 -27.50 2.42
N GLY A 408 -25.25 -28.60 1.64
CA GLY A 408 -24.10 -29.12 0.89
C GLY A 408 -24.02 -28.46 -0.49
N GLY A 409 -23.01 -27.65 -0.71
CA GLY A 409 -22.60 -27.24 -2.04
C GLY A 409 -22.31 -28.47 -2.91
N THR A 410 -22.66 -28.40 -4.15
CA THR A 410 -22.47 -29.39 -5.21
C THR A 410 -21.12 -30.06 -5.14
N ASP A 411 -21.13 -31.37 -4.88
CA ASP A 411 -20.00 -32.27 -5.12
C ASP A 411 -19.62 -32.19 -6.62
N GLY A 412 -18.41 -31.75 -6.85
CA GLY A 412 -17.89 -31.51 -8.21
C GLY A 412 -17.46 -32.78 -8.91
N THR A 413 -18.40 -33.61 -9.32
CA THR A 413 -18.15 -34.65 -10.33
C THR A 413 -19.43 -34.95 -11.09
N GLU A 414 -19.57 -34.34 -12.26
CA GLU A 414 -20.03 -34.95 -13.51
C GLU A 414 -20.29 -33.88 -14.56
N ARG A 415 -19.38 -33.75 -15.50
CA ARG A 415 -19.66 -33.13 -16.81
C ARG A 415 -20.40 -34.16 -17.65
N PRO A 416 -21.55 -33.89 -18.23
CA PRO A 416 -22.08 -34.72 -19.28
C PRO A 416 -21.24 -34.55 -20.55
N ARG A 417 -20.73 -35.65 -21.04
CA ARG A 417 -20.15 -35.76 -22.40
C ARG A 417 -21.28 -35.71 -23.41
N GLY A 418 -21.05 -34.90 -24.45
CA GLY A 418 -21.49 -35.20 -25.80
C GLY A 418 -22.90 -34.80 -26.18
N ALA A 419 -22.95 -33.77 -27.01
CA ALA A 419 -23.84 -33.78 -28.18
C ALA A 419 -23.13 -32.98 -29.28
N THR A 420 -22.57 -33.75 -30.21
CA THR A 420 -22.32 -33.36 -31.59
C THR A 420 -23.66 -33.02 -32.24
N GLN A 421 -23.77 -31.88 -32.87
CA GLN A 421 -24.65 -31.68 -34.01
C GLN A 421 -23.98 -30.75 -35.02
N GLU A 422 -23.89 -31.34 -36.20
CA GLU A 422 -23.76 -30.73 -37.49
C GLU A 422 -24.88 -29.73 -37.77
N GLU A 423 -24.57 -28.59 -38.22
CA GLU A 423 -24.92 -27.88 -39.45
C GLU A 423 -24.38 -26.46 -39.41
#